data_e945a27b16dc5a00590a8141a9aa56e1
#
_entry.id   e945a27b16dc5a00590a8141a9aa56e1
#
_cell.length_a   1.000
_cell.length_b   1.000
_cell.length_c   1.000
_cell.angle_alpha   90.00
_cell.angle_beta   90.00
_cell.angle_gamma   90.00
#
_symmetry.space_group_name_H-M   'P 1'
#
loop_
_entity.id
_entity.type
_entity.pdbx_description
1 polymer ?
#
loop_
_entity_poly.entity_id
_entity_poly.type
_entity_poly.pdbx_seq_one_letter_code
_entity_poly.pdbx_strand_id
1 'polypeptide(L)' 'MAAITKKSTIGEVLNMNIETARFFMEIGMHCLGCPASQGESIEEACEVHGTNADELVAKLNAFLGE' A
#
# COMPACT_ATOMS: atom_id res chain seq x y z
N MET A 1 -12.54 7.05 11.20
CA MET A 1 -11.82 6.07 10.38
C MET A 1 -10.33 6.26 10.53
N ALA A 2 -9.61 5.18 10.50
CA ALA A 2 -8.16 5.24 10.64
C ALA A 2 -7.51 5.59 9.30
N ALA A 3 -6.65 6.58 9.29
CA ALA A 3 -5.88 6.90 8.11
C ALA A 3 -4.82 5.83 7.88
N ILE A 4 -4.42 5.67 6.63
CA ILE A 4 -3.33 4.77 6.28
C ILE A 4 -2.02 5.40 6.72
N THR A 5 -1.12 4.57 7.27
CA THR A 5 0.22 5.00 7.68
C THR A 5 1.24 4.08 7.02
N LYS A 6 2.51 4.40 7.21
CA LYS A 6 3.60 3.56 6.68
C LYS A 6 3.61 2.17 7.34
N LYS A 7 3.02 2.06 8.51
CA LYS A 7 2.94 0.78 9.22
C LYS A 7 1.77 -0.08 8.78
N SER A 8 0.81 0.49 8.04
CA SER A 8 -0.32 -0.27 7.52
C SER A 8 0.17 -1.36 6.58
N THR A 9 -0.45 -2.54 6.64
CA THR A 9 -0.07 -3.61 5.73
C THR A 9 -0.79 -3.46 4.41
N ILE A 10 -0.21 -4.03 3.37
CA ILE A 10 -0.82 -4.00 2.05
C ILE A 10 -2.18 -4.69 2.07
N GLY A 11 -2.29 -5.81 2.80
CA GLY A 11 -3.57 -6.52 2.93
C GLY A 11 -4.65 -5.68 3.57
N GLU A 12 -4.30 -4.90 4.60
CA GLU A 12 -5.26 -4.00 5.24
C GLU A 12 -5.77 -2.97 4.26
N VAL A 13 -4.88 -2.38 3.48
CA VAL A 13 -5.24 -1.34 2.51
C VAL A 13 -6.11 -1.93 1.41
N LEU A 14 -5.78 -3.11 0.90
CA LEU A 14 -6.59 -3.77 -0.12
C LEU A 14 -7.98 -4.10 0.40
N ASN A 15 -8.10 -4.47 1.68
CA ASN A 15 -9.40 -4.75 2.29
C ASN A 15 -10.25 -3.49 2.42
N MET A 16 -9.62 -2.34 2.58
CA MET A 16 -10.37 -1.08 2.66
C MET A 16 -10.97 -0.72 1.29
N ASN A 17 -10.18 -0.91 0.23
CA ASN A 17 -10.65 -0.67 -1.12
C ASN A 17 -9.70 -1.40 -2.08
N ILE A 18 -10.24 -2.40 -2.78
CA ILE A 18 -9.42 -3.23 -3.68
C ILE A 18 -8.80 -2.40 -4.82
N GLU A 19 -9.39 -1.27 -5.16
CA GLU A 19 -8.86 -0.44 -6.24
C GLU A 19 -7.51 0.18 -5.87
N THR A 20 -7.14 0.18 -4.59
CA THR A 20 -5.81 0.64 -4.16
C THR A 20 -4.70 -0.25 -4.73
N ALA A 21 -5.05 -1.45 -5.20
CA ALA A 21 -4.06 -2.35 -5.79
C ALA A 21 -3.27 -1.68 -6.91
N ARG A 22 -3.88 -0.79 -7.69
CA ARG A 22 -3.19 -0.12 -8.79
C ARG A 22 -2.02 0.74 -8.31
N PHE A 23 -2.12 1.31 -7.11
CA PHE A 23 -1.04 2.12 -6.55
C PHE A 23 0.19 1.26 -6.24
N PHE A 24 -0.06 0.06 -5.74
CA PHE A 24 1.03 -0.88 -5.46
C PHE A 24 1.63 -1.43 -6.75
N MET A 25 0.80 -1.65 -7.77
CA MET A 25 1.30 -2.12 -9.06
C MET A 25 2.18 -1.07 -9.72
N GLU A 26 1.87 0.21 -9.53
CA GLU A 26 2.67 1.31 -10.09
C GLU A 26 4.10 1.32 -9.56
N ILE A 27 4.31 0.87 -8.33
CA ILE A 27 5.66 0.83 -7.76
C ILE A 27 6.39 -0.48 -8.06
N GLY A 28 5.76 -1.36 -8.82
CA GLY A 28 6.40 -2.58 -9.27
C GLY A 28 5.95 -3.87 -8.60
N MET A 29 4.94 -3.81 -7.76
CA MET A 29 4.44 -5.02 -7.09
C MET A 29 3.47 -5.75 -8.01
N HIS A 30 3.73 -7.04 -8.25
CA HIS A 30 2.91 -7.82 -9.16
C HIS A 30 2.11 -8.94 -8.48
N CYS A 31 2.49 -9.34 -7.27
CA CYS A 31 1.89 -10.49 -6.59
C CYS A 31 1.06 -10.04 -5.39
N LEU A 32 0.08 -9.18 -5.61
CA LEU A 32 -0.73 -8.63 -4.52
C LEU A 32 -1.67 -9.64 -3.86
N GLY A 33 -1.95 -10.74 -4.54
CA GLY A 33 -2.77 -11.80 -3.98
C GLY A 33 -2.00 -12.77 -3.08
N CYS A 34 -0.70 -12.64 -3.02
CA CYS A 34 0.14 -13.54 -2.24
C CYS A 34 0.11 -13.15 -0.75
N PRO A 35 -0.13 -14.11 0.17
CA PRO A 35 -0.15 -13.79 1.60
C PRO A 35 1.13 -13.12 2.09
N ALA A 36 2.28 -13.48 1.53
CA ALA A 36 3.55 -12.87 1.92
C ALA A 36 3.57 -11.38 1.59
N SER A 37 3.07 -11.01 0.40
CA SER A 37 3.00 -9.60 0.00
C SER A 37 2.00 -8.82 0.84
N GLN A 38 0.86 -9.43 1.13
CA GLN A 38 -0.17 -8.76 1.90
C GLN A 38 0.24 -8.51 3.35
N GLY A 39 1.16 -9.30 3.87
CA GLY A 39 1.67 -9.13 5.23
C GLY A 39 2.72 -8.05 5.36
N GLU A 40 3.26 -7.55 4.25
CA GLU A 40 4.26 -6.49 4.29
C GLU A 40 3.62 -5.14 4.60
N SER A 41 4.34 -4.29 5.34
CA SER A 41 3.89 -2.92 5.54
C SER A 41 4.20 -2.10 4.29
N ILE A 42 3.51 -0.97 4.15
CA ILE A 42 3.78 -0.06 3.03
C ILE A 42 5.24 0.38 3.05
N GLU A 43 5.76 0.67 4.23
CA GLU A 43 7.15 1.08 4.40
C GLU A 43 8.12 0.02 3.88
N GLU A 44 7.89 -1.24 4.26
CA GLU A 44 8.74 -2.34 3.81
C GLU A 44 8.69 -2.52 2.29
N ALA A 45 7.49 -2.47 1.74
CA ALA A 45 7.32 -2.64 0.30
C ALA A 45 8.00 -1.51 -0.48
N CYS A 46 7.86 -0.28 -0.01
CA CYS A 46 8.48 0.87 -0.68
C CYS A 46 9.99 0.81 -0.59
N GLU A 47 10.53 0.31 0.52
CA GLU A 47 11.96 0.15 0.69
C GLU A 47 12.53 -0.83 -0.33
N VAL A 48 11.85 -1.96 -0.51
CA VAL A 48 12.27 -2.99 -1.47
C VAL A 48 12.23 -2.45 -2.91
N HIS A 49 11.22 -1.66 -3.24
CA HIS A 49 11.02 -1.17 -4.60
C HIS A 49 11.64 0.21 -4.85
N GLY A 50 12.33 0.78 -3.87
CA GLY A 50 12.99 2.06 -4.03
C GLY A 50 12.03 3.24 -4.19
N THR A 51 10.87 3.15 -3.58
CA THR A 51 9.81 4.16 -3.68
C THR A 51 9.67 4.89 -2.35
N ASN A 52 9.25 6.15 -2.39
CA ASN A 52 9.03 6.94 -1.18
C ASN A 52 7.72 6.53 -0.52
N ALA A 53 7.81 6.00 0.69
CA ALA A 53 6.63 5.52 1.43
C ALA A 53 5.68 6.66 1.81
N ASP A 54 6.22 7.82 2.16
CA ASP A 54 5.39 8.97 2.53
C ASP A 54 4.53 9.43 1.37
N GLU A 55 5.09 9.44 0.17
CA GLU A 55 4.34 9.81 -1.03
C GLU A 55 3.24 8.80 -1.33
N LEU A 56 3.55 7.52 -1.22
CA LEU A 56 2.54 6.49 -1.47
C LEU A 56 1.40 6.57 -0.47
N VAL A 57 1.74 6.75 0.82
CA VAL A 57 0.72 6.91 1.87
C VAL A 57 -0.16 8.11 1.59
N ALA A 58 0.42 9.23 1.17
CA ALA A 58 -0.35 10.43 0.85
C ALA A 58 -1.32 10.19 -0.30
N LYS A 59 -0.86 9.49 -1.34
CA LYS A 59 -1.72 9.15 -2.48
C LYS A 59 -2.88 8.25 -2.07
N LEU A 60 -2.58 7.24 -1.25
CA LEU A 60 -3.60 6.31 -0.80
C LEU A 60 -4.64 7.01 0.06
N ASN A 61 -4.22 7.86 0.99
CA ASN A 61 -5.15 8.59 1.83
C ASN A 61 -6.01 9.54 1.00
N ALA A 62 -5.43 10.22 0.03
CA ALA A 62 -6.18 11.11 -0.86
C ALA A 62 -7.22 10.33 -1.66
N PHE A 63 -6.84 9.15 -2.16
CA PHE A 63 -7.75 8.30 -2.93
C PHE A 63 -8.90 7.80 -2.07
N LEU A 64 -8.61 7.45 -0.82
CA LEU A 64 -9.63 6.92 0.10
C LEU A 64 -10.46 7.99 0.79
N GLY A 65 -10.13 9.26 0.61
CA GLY A 65 -10.85 10.37 1.20
C GLY A 65 -10.50 10.65 2.65
N GLU A 66 -9.33 10.23 3.09
CA GLU A 66 -8.87 10.44 4.47
C GLU A 66 -8.13 11.74 4.67
#